data_1a62ceb09b7abb892572aa74a3d6de0e
#
_entry.id   1a62ceb09b7abb892572aa74a3d6de0e
#
_cell.length_a   1.000
_cell.length_b   1.000
_cell.length_c   1.000
_cell.angle_alpha   90.00
_cell.angle_beta   90.00
_cell.angle_gamma   90.00
#
_symmetry.space_group_name_H-M   'P 1'
#
loop_
_entity.id
_entity.type
_entity.pdbx_description
1 polymer ?
#
loop_
_entity_poly.entity_id
_entity_poly.type
_entity_poly.pdbx_seq_one_letter_code
_entity_poly.pdbx_strand_id
1 'polypeptide(L)'
;MEAISHFHTIEELVKMLDREKLLFRDMFEKRKSLAYRTDFAMEIVDYKKERIQYLIDHGVIHENGDFLEMEDVYVQFFEDVLDMNEEISVSSVREYIGSLKENIN
;
A
#
# COMPACT_ATOMS: atom_id res chain seq x y z
N MET A 1 1.34 13.73 -0.05
CA MET A 1 1.53 13.00 1.22
C MET A 1 0.30 12.93 2.10
N GLU A 2 -0.84 13.41 1.58
CA GLU A 2 -2.09 13.41 2.34
C GLU A 2 -2.56 12.01 2.75
N ALA A 3 -2.39 11.00 1.87
CA ALA A 3 -2.80 9.63 2.20
C ALA A 3 -2.02 9.06 3.40
N ILE A 4 -0.78 9.49 3.61
CA ILE A 4 0.02 9.06 4.74
C ILE A 4 -0.50 9.69 6.04
N SER A 5 -1.09 10.89 5.95
CA SER A 5 -1.64 11.58 7.13
C SER A 5 -2.91 10.92 7.69
N HIS A 6 -3.50 9.95 6.97
CA HIS A 6 -4.65 9.19 7.46
C HIS A 6 -4.29 8.21 8.58
N PHE A 7 -3.02 8.05 8.85
CA PHE A 7 -2.54 7.21 9.95
C PHE A 7 -2.06 8.11 11.08
N HIS A 8 -2.35 7.71 12.32
CA HIS A 8 -2.01 8.51 13.49
C HIS A 8 -0.50 8.55 13.75
N THR A 9 0.20 7.46 13.44
CA THR A 9 1.64 7.36 13.67
C THR A 9 2.31 6.66 12.50
N ILE A 10 3.62 6.86 12.39
CA ILE A 10 4.44 6.16 11.40
C ILE A 10 4.43 4.65 11.68
N GLU A 11 4.44 4.26 12.93
CA GLU A 11 4.38 2.85 13.32
C GLU A 11 3.10 2.19 12.83
N GLU A 12 1.98 2.88 12.92
CA GLU A 12 0.71 2.36 12.42
C GLU A 12 0.76 2.15 10.91
N LEU A 13 1.30 3.11 10.17
CA LEU A 13 1.48 2.99 8.72
C LEU A 13 2.41 1.81 8.38
N VAL A 14 3.53 1.69 9.08
CA VAL A 14 4.49 0.62 8.83
C VAL A 14 3.88 -0.75 9.11
N LYS A 15 3.13 -0.88 10.20
CA LYS A 15 2.43 -2.13 10.53
C LYS A 15 1.43 -2.53 9.46
N MET A 16 0.68 -1.56 8.93
CA MET A 16 -0.27 -1.81 7.86
C MET A 16 0.46 -2.30 6.60
N LEU A 17 1.53 -1.64 6.22
CA LEU A 17 2.31 -2.01 5.03
C LEU A 17 2.92 -3.40 5.18
N ASP A 18 3.43 -3.73 6.37
CA ASP A 18 3.97 -5.06 6.64
C ASP A 18 2.90 -6.14 6.60
N ARG A 19 1.76 -5.87 7.23
CA ARG A 19 0.65 -6.83 7.28
C ARG A 19 0.11 -7.14 5.89
N GLU A 20 0.02 -6.13 5.02
CA GLU A 20 -0.60 -6.28 3.71
C GLU A 20 0.41 -6.32 2.56
N LYS A 21 1.66 -6.60 2.86
CA LYS A 21 2.72 -6.57 1.84
C LYS A 21 2.48 -7.50 0.66
N LEU A 22 1.88 -8.66 0.89
CA LEU A 22 1.57 -9.60 -0.19
C LEU A 22 0.52 -9.03 -1.14
N LEU A 23 -0.49 -8.38 -0.59
CA LEU A 23 -1.53 -7.74 -1.39
C LEU A 23 -0.94 -6.59 -2.21
N PHE A 24 -0.16 -5.73 -1.57
CA PHE A 24 0.44 -4.59 -2.26
C PHE A 24 1.38 -5.04 -3.39
N ARG A 25 2.17 -6.07 -3.13
CA ARG A 25 3.06 -6.62 -4.15
C ARG A 25 2.26 -7.13 -5.35
N ASP A 26 1.19 -7.89 -5.11
CA ASP A 26 0.37 -8.43 -6.17
C ASP A 26 -0.31 -7.33 -6.98
N MET A 27 -0.90 -6.35 -6.31
CA MET A 27 -1.51 -5.19 -6.98
C MET A 27 -0.48 -4.41 -7.78
N PHE A 28 0.69 -4.16 -7.19
CA PHE A 28 1.74 -3.39 -7.83
C PHE A 28 2.27 -4.08 -9.09
N GLU A 29 2.52 -5.38 -9.01
CA GLU A 29 3.01 -6.16 -10.16
C GLU A 29 2.03 -6.16 -11.32
N LYS A 30 0.72 -6.15 -11.01
CA LYS A 30 -0.33 -6.24 -12.01
C LYS A 30 -0.89 -4.89 -12.46
N ARG A 31 -0.41 -3.79 -11.90
CA ARG A 31 -1.00 -2.45 -12.10
C ARG A 31 -1.07 -1.99 -13.55
N LYS A 32 -0.17 -2.46 -14.39
CA LYS A 32 -0.10 -2.06 -15.81
C LYS A 32 -0.69 -3.09 -16.75
N SER A 33 -0.87 -4.33 -16.30
CA SER A 33 -1.24 -5.42 -17.18
C SER A 33 -2.73 -5.72 -17.17
N LEU A 34 -3.43 -5.43 -16.08
CA LEU A 34 -4.86 -5.67 -15.97
C LEU A 34 -5.48 -4.85 -14.84
N ALA A 35 -6.81 -4.69 -14.89
CA ALA A 35 -7.56 -4.14 -13.78
C ALA A 35 -7.58 -5.18 -12.66
N TYR A 36 -7.27 -4.77 -11.43
CA TYR A 36 -7.14 -5.70 -10.32
C TYR A 36 -8.52 -5.99 -9.72
N ARG A 37 -8.95 -7.25 -9.84
CA ARG A 37 -10.26 -7.64 -9.34
C ARG A 37 -10.26 -7.79 -7.83
N THR A 38 -11.38 -7.39 -7.22
CA THR A 38 -11.58 -7.55 -5.78
C THR A 38 -11.41 -9.01 -5.35
N ASP A 39 -11.80 -9.96 -6.20
CA ASP A 39 -11.67 -11.39 -5.91
C ASP A 39 -10.21 -11.80 -5.66
N PHE A 40 -9.27 -11.21 -6.40
CA PHE A 40 -7.85 -11.50 -6.18
C PHE A 40 -7.39 -11.05 -4.80
N ALA A 41 -7.82 -9.85 -4.41
CA ALA A 41 -7.49 -9.31 -3.09
C ALA A 41 -8.09 -10.16 -1.98
N MET A 42 -9.32 -10.61 -2.15
CA MET A 42 -9.99 -11.42 -1.14
C MET A 42 -9.25 -12.74 -0.87
N GLU A 43 -8.73 -13.37 -1.92
CA GLU A 43 -7.94 -14.58 -1.75
C GLU A 43 -6.67 -14.32 -0.93
N ILE A 44 -5.98 -13.21 -1.20
CA ILE A 44 -4.74 -12.87 -0.52
C ILE A 44 -4.98 -12.58 0.95
N VAL A 45 -6.08 -11.91 1.29
CA VAL A 45 -6.40 -11.56 2.68
C VAL A 45 -7.23 -12.65 3.37
N ASP A 46 -7.27 -13.84 2.81
CA ASP A 46 -7.97 -15.00 3.37
C ASP A 46 -9.46 -14.70 3.63
N TYR A 47 -10.08 -14.00 2.68
CA TYR A 47 -11.50 -13.63 2.70
C TYR A 47 -11.90 -12.78 3.91
N LYS A 48 -10.93 -12.10 4.52
CA LYS A 48 -11.19 -11.17 5.63
C LYS A 48 -11.50 -9.78 5.05
N LYS A 49 -12.76 -9.56 4.75
CA LYS A 49 -13.22 -8.34 4.11
C LYS A 49 -12.85 -7.07 4.91
N GLU A 50 -12.80 -7.17 6.23
CA GLU A 50 -12.43 -6.06 7.10
C GLU A 50 -11.01 -5.55 6.82
N ARG A 51 -10.11 -6.40 6.33
CA ARG A 51 -8.76 -5.96 5.95
C ARG A 51 -8.80 -5.07 4.72
N ILE A 52 -9.62 -5.44 3.74
CA ILE A 52 -9.81 -4.62 2.54
C ILE A 52 -10.47 -3.29 2.92
N GLN A 53 -11.50 -3.34 3.74
CA GLN A 53 -12.22 -2.14 4.17
C GLN A 53 -11.32 -1.19 4.95
N TYR A 54 -10.43 -1.71 5.78
CA TYR A 54 -9.46 -0.90 6.49
C TYR A 54 -8.60 -0.08 5.51
N LEU A 55 -8.13 -0.70 4.44
CA LEU A 55 -7.32 -0.02 3.44
C LEU A 55 -8.11 1.06 2.69
N ILE A 56 -9.37 0.79 2.40
CA ILE A 56 -10.26 1.77 1.75
C ILE A 56 -10.48 2.97 2.68
N ASP A 57 -10.77 2.70 3.94
CA ASP A 57 -11.05 3.75 4.93
C ASP A 57 -9.84 4.64 5.18
N HIS A 58 -8.64 4.10 5.02
CA HIS A 58 -7.39 4.86 5.23
C HIS A 58 -6.82 5.45 3.94
N GLY A 59 -7.57 5.41 2.85
CA GLY A 59 -7.16 6.05 1.60
C GLY A 59 -5.99 5.39 0.90
N VAL A 60 -5.77 4.10 1.13
CA VAL A 60 -4.69 3.34 0.49
C VAL A 60 -5.13 2.81 -0.87
N ILE A 61 -6.35 2.27 -0.91
CA ILE A 61 -6.97 1.75 -2.13
C ILE A 61 -8.39 2.28 -2.23
N HIS A 62 -8.97 2.20 -3.42
CA HIS A 62 -10.38 2.52 -3.61
C HIS A 62 -11.04 1.48 -4.50
N GLU A 63 -12.36 1.34 -4.35
CA GLU A 63 -13.16 0.43 -5.17
C GLU A 63 -13.70 1.15 -6.39
N ASN A 64 -13.68 0.44 -7.52
CA ASN A 64 -14.30 0.92 -8.76
C ASN A 64 -15.06 -0.28 -9.35
N GLY A 65 -16.33 -0.45 -8.96
CA GLY A 65 -17.12 -1.61 -9.33
C GLY A 65 -16.53 -2.87 -8.70
N ASP A 66 -16.22 -3.87 -9.54
CA ASP A 66 -15.62 -5.13 -9.08
C ASP A 66 -14.09 -5.09 -9.01
N PHE A 67 -13.52 -3.89 -9.14
CA PHE A 67 -12.08 -3.71 -9.20
C PHE A 67 -11.59 -2.87 -8.03
N LEU A 68 -10.33 -3.08 -7.68
CA LEU A 68 -9.63 -2.27 -6.69
C LEU A 68 -8.49 -1.54 -7.37
N GLU A 69 -8.29 -0.29 -6.99
CA GLU A 69 -7.19 0.54 -7.48
C GLU A 69 -6.40 1.10 -6.31
N MET A 70 -5.09 1.07 -6.43
CA MET A 70 -4.22 1.67 -5.43
C MET A 70 -4.17 3.18 -5.66
N GLU A 71 -4.21 3.97 -4.58
CA GLU A 71 -4.09 5.42 -4.68
C GLU A 71 -2.72 5.80 -5.24
N ASP A 72 -2.67 6.85 -6.07
CA ASP A 72 -1.46 7.26 -6.78
C ASP A 72 -0.27 7.50 -5.86
N VAL A 73 -0.50 8.08 -4.69
CA VAL A 73 0.58 8.35 -3.74
C VAL A 73 1.25 7.06 -3.29
N TYR A 74 0.48 5.98 -3.16
CA TYR A 74 1.04 4.68 -2.78
C TYR A 74 1.72 3.98 -3.95
N VAL A 75 1.19 4.15 -5.16
CA VAL A 75 1.86 3.63 -6.36
C VAL A 75 3.25 4.26 -6.48
N GLN A 76 3.35 5.57 -6.33
CA GLN A 76 4.62 6.28 -6.39
C GLN A 76 5.56 5.84 -5.26
N PHE A 77 5.01 5.69 -4.06
CA PHE A 77 5.76 5.21 -2.91
C PHE A 77 6.39 3.84 -3.18
N PHE A 78 5.61 2.90 -3.71
CA PHE A 78 6.12 1.56 -3.99
C PHE A 78 7.12 1.55 -5.14
N GLU A 79 6.93 2.37 -6.15
CA GLU A 79 7.93 2.51 -7.21
C GLU A 79 9.27 2.94 -6.65
N ASP A 80 9.27 3.94 -5.79
CA ASP A 80 10.50 4.45 -5.17
C ASP A 80 11.15 3.41 -4.26
N VAL A 81 10.36 2.71 -3.45
CA VAL A 81 10.87 1.70 -2.53
C VAL A 81 11.45 0.51 -3.28
N LEU A 82 10.77 0.06 -4.34
CA LEU A 82 11.23 -1.09 -5.13
C LEU A 82 12.44 -0.77 -6.00
N ASP A 83 12.62 0.49 -6.40
CA ASP A 83 13.83 0.92 -7.07
C ASP A 83 15.06 0.82 -6.16
N MET A 84 14.85 1.02 -4.85
CA MET A 84 15.91 0.94 -3.86
C MET A 84 16.17 -0.49 -3.41
N ASN A 85 15.13 -1.33 -3.39
CA ASN A 85 15.18 -2.70 -2.87
C ASN A 85 14.34 -3.60 -3.76
N GLU A 86 14.78 -4.83 -3.96
CA GLU A 86 14.06 -5.78 -4.79
C GLU A 86 12.73 -6.23 -4.18
N GLU A 87 12.55 -6.02 -2.88
CA GLU A 87 11.28 -6.35 -2.23
C GLU A 87 10.95 -5.34 -1.13
N ILE A 88 9.67 -5.25 -0.80
CA ILE A 88 9.19 -4.36 0.25
C ILE A 88 9.48 -5.00 1.60
N SER A 89 10.25 -4.31 2.44
CA SER A 89 10.53 -4.74 3.80
C SER A 89 10.18 -3.62 4.77
N VAL A 90 10.01 -3.96 6.04
CA VAL A 90 9.73 -2.98 7.09
C VAL A 90 10.86 -1.96 7.20
N SER A 91 12.11 -2.43 7.11
CA SER A 91 13.27 -1.54 7.16
C SER A 91 13.29 -0.55 6.01
N SER A 92 13.02 -1.01 4.79
CA SER A 92 12.97 -0.15 3.60
C SER A 92 11.90 0.92 3.74
N VAL A 93 10.73 0.55 4.23
CA VAL A 93 9.62 1.48 4.44
C VAL A 93 10.00 2.53 5.48
N ARG A 94 10.60 2.12 6.59
CA ARG A 94 11.01 3.05 7.66
C ARG A 94 12.06 4.03 7.16
N GLU A 95 13.04 3.57 6.39
CA GLU A 95 14.07 4.43 5.81
C GLU A 95 13.48 5.46 4.86
N TYR A 96 12.57 5.02 4.01
CA TYR A 96 11.90 5.91 3.06
C TYR A 96 11.10 7.00 3.78
N ILE A 97 10.31 6.62 4.77
CA ILE A 97 9.48 7.57 5.53
C ILE A 97 10.36 8.53 6.33
N GLY A 98 11.44 8.04 6.93
CA GLY A 98 12.39 8.88 7.64
C GLY A 98 13.04 9.91 6.72
N SER A 99 13.41 9.49 5.53
CA SER A 99 13.98 10.38 4.51
C SER A 99 13.00 11.48 4.10
N LEU A 100 11.72 11.13 3.92
CA LEU A 100 10.68 12.11 3.60
C LEU A 100 10.51 13.14 4.72
N LYS A 101 10.56 12.71 5.96
CA LYS A 101 10.46 13.61 7.10
C LYS A 101 11.62 14.59 7.15
N GLU A 102 12.82 14.13 6.88
CA GLU A 102 14.01 14.97 6.86
C GLU A 102 13.92 16.01 5.74
N ASN A 103 13.36 15.64 4.62
CA ASN A 103 13.26 16.52 3.45
C ASN A 103 12.17 17.58 3.59
N ILE A 104 11.24 17.41 4.50
CA ILE A 104 10.12 18.33 4.70
C ILE A 104 10.50 19.51 5.60
N ASN A 105 11.55 19.41 6.33
CA ASN A 105 12.04 20.51 7.16
C ASN A 105 12.67 21.66 6.33
#